data_921299f6edced3780446c820835d48b5
#
_entry.id   921299f6edced3780446c820835d48b5
#
_cell.length_a   1.000
_cell.length_b   1.000
_cell.length_c   1.000
_cell.angle_alpha   90.00
_cell.angle_beta   90.00
_cell.angle_gamma   90.00
#
_symmetry.space_group_name_H-M   'P 1'
#
loop_
_entity.id
_entity.type
_entity.pdbx_description
1 polymer ?
#
loop_
_entity_poly.entity_id
_entity_poly.type
_entity_poly.pdbx_seq_one_letter_code
_entity_poly.pdbx_strand_id
1 'polypeptide(L)'
;SRPIRRIRLLTDQVLAELSPQLSAMYSNIGRPSVPPEHLVKASLLMALYSIRSERQFCERLQYDLLFKWFLGHTLTEPAFDATSFTKNRQRLLGQEIALGVLAEVVREARRRKLISEDHFSVDGTLLQAWASLKSVRPRDDQEPPAGGGRNPDVDFKGQQRTNETHVSATDPQARLARKGNGQETKLSYAGHLLTENRTGLILGVLVTEATGTAERAAALRLLDERLTPRKRVTVGADKGYDTKAFVEALREREVTPHIARNTSRRRSAIDGRTTRHPGYGQSQRARKRIEECFGWMKTVGGGRKLRYIGLAKNQLWATFTAVAYNLVRMAKLQPETA
;
A
#
# COMPACT_ATOMS: atom_id res chain seq x y z
N SER A 1 -0.95 -29.12 0.69
CA SER A 1 0.35 -28.52 1.10
C SER A 1 0.11 -27.27 1.96
N ARG A 2 1.09 -26.93 2.82
CA ARG A 2 0.98 -25.73 3.67
C ARG A 2 1.00 -24.47 2.79
N PRO A 3 0.17 -23.43 3.05
CA PRO A 3 0.07 -22.22 2.20
C PRO A 3 1.42 -21.56 1.91
N ILE A 4 2.35 -21.57 2.86
CA ILE A 4 3.67 -20.93 2.72
C ILE A 4 4.53 -21.59 1.62
N ARG A 5 4.36 -22.89 1.34
CA ARG A 5 5.06 -23.56 0.24
C ARG A 5 4.59 -23.03 -1.12
N ARG A 6 3.28 -22.83 -1.28
CA ARG A 6 2.71 -22.24 -2.51
C ARG A 6 3.15 -20.79 -2.68
N ILE A 7 3.17 -20.00 -1.59
CA ILE A 7 3.65 -18.63 -1.61
C ILE A 7 5.11 -18.59 -2.05
N ARG A 8 5.97 -19.49 -1.55
CA ARG A 8 7.36 -19.58 -2.00
C ARG A 8 7.46 -19.87 -3.48
N LEU A 9 6.76 -20.91 -3.98
CA LEU A 9 6.77 -21.25 -5.41
C LEU A 9 6.33 -20.08 -6.30
N LEU A 10 5.26 -19.39 -5.92
CA LEU A 10 4.81 -18.18 -6.63
C LEU A 10 5.86 -17.06 -6.59
N THR A 11 6.50 -16.87 -5.44
CA THR A 11 7.57 -15.88 -5.27
C THR A 11 8.77 -16.21 -6.14
N ASP A 12 9.20 -17.48 -6.16
CA ASP A 12 10.34 -17.91 -6.97
C ASP A 12 10.06 -17.74 -8.47
N GLN A 13 8.85 -18.05 -8.95
CA GLN A 13 8.43 -17.81 -10.32
C GLN A 13 8.48 -16.30 -10.68
N VAL A 14 7.92 -15.45 -9.83
CA VAL A 14 7.93 -13.98 -10.03
C VAL A 14 9.36 -13.43 -10.06
N LEU A 15 10.23 -13.91 -9.18
CA LEU A 15 11.63 -13.45 -9.12
C LEU A 15 12.45 -13.94 -10.32
N ALA A 16 12.17 -15.13 -10.86
CA ALA A 16 12.81 -15.62 -12.08
C ALA A 16 12.54 -14.70 -13.28
N GLU A 17 11.31 -14.21 -13.44
CA GLU A 17 10.97 -13.25 -14.50
C GLU A 17 11.66 -11.87 -14.31
N LEU A 18 11.96 -11.48 -13.08
CA LEU A 18 12.63 -10.23 -12.74
C LEU A 18 14.16 -10.34 -12.66
N SER A 19 14.71 -11.55 -12.80
CA SER A 19 16.14 -11.80 -12.62
C SER A 19 17.05 -10.88 -13.43
N PRO A 20 16.79 -10.54 -14.71
CA PRO A 20 17.62 -9.60 -15.45
C PRO A 20 17.66 -8.20 -14.82
N GLN A 21 16.52 -7.70 -14.32
CA GLN A 21 16.42 -6.40 -13.66
C GLN A 21 17.12 -6.41 -12.31
N LEU A 22 16.97 -7.50 -11.54
CA LEU A 22 17.60 -7.68 -10.24
C LEU A 22 19.13 -7.79 -10.39
N SER A 23 19.62 -8.50 -11.39
CA SER A 23 21.05 -8.63 -11.68
C SER A 23 21.70 -7.30 -12.07
N ALA A 24 20.98 -6.45 -12.80
CA ALA A 24 21.47 -5.12 -13.19
C ALA A 24 21.68 -4.16 -12.00
N MET A 25 21.10 -4.47 -10.83
CA MET A 25 21.28 -3.66 -9.60
C MET A 25 22.64 -3.81 -8.95
N TYR A 26 23.38 -4.85 -9.29
CA TYR A 26 24.60 -5.23 -8.58
C TYR A 26 25.81 -5.09 -9.46
N SER A 27 26.83 -4.40 -8.94
CA SER A 27 28.16 -4.36 -9.52
C SER A 27 28.87 -5.69 -9.23
N ASN A 28 29.58 -6.21 -10.22
CA ASN A 28 30.47 -7.37 -10.07
C ASN A 28 31.76 -7.02 -9.32
N ILE A 29 31.93 -5.76 -8.89
CA ILE A 29 33.12 -5.26 -8.23
C ILE A 29 32.79 -4.89 -6.78
N GLY A 30 33.54 -5.43 -5.82
CA GLY A 30 33.41 -5.11 -4.40
C GLY A 30 32.98 -6.29 -3.52
N ARG A 31 32.73 -6.01 -2.23
CA ARG A 31 32.26 -7.03 -1.26
C ARG A 31 30.86 -7.52 -1.67
N PRO A 32 30.63 -8.84 -1.71
CA PRO A 32 29.31 -9.39 -1.96
C PRO A 32 28.27 -8.78 -1.04
N SER A 33 27.20 -8.23 -1.63
CA SER A 33 26.07 -7.70 -0.86
C SER A 33 24.93 -8.73 -0.80
N VAL A 34 23.92 -8.47 0.03
CA VAL A 34 22.76 -9.35 0.11
C VAL A 34 22.08 -9.43 -1.27
N PRO A 35 21.88 -10.62 -1.84
CA PRO A 35 21.22 -10.77 -3.15
C PRO A 35 19.85 -10.09 -3.16
N PRO A 36 19.46 -9.42 -4.25
CA PRO A 36 18.19 -8.70 -4.33
C PRO A 36 16.99 -9.61 -4.15
N GLU A 37 17.07 -10.85 -4.63
CA GLU A 37 16.03 -11.86 -4.44
C GLU A 37 15.81 -12.16 -2.95
N HIS A 38 16.89 -12.23 -2.17
CA HIS A 38 16.80 -12.41 -0.72
C HIS A 38 16.20 -11.19 -0.03
N LEU A 39 16.49 -9.96 -0.50
CA LEU A 39 15.89 -8.73 0.03
C LEU A 39 14.38 -8.69 -0.23
N VAL A 40 13.93 -9.10 -1.42
CA VAL A 40 12.51 -9.21 -1.76
C VAL A 40 11.84 -10.28 -0.88
N LYS A 41 12.38 -11.50 -0.83
CA LYS A 41 11.86 -12.59 0.00
C LYS A 41 11.80 -12.22 1.48
N ALA A 42 12.83 -11.57 2.01
CA ALA A 42 12.87 -11.08 3.38
C ALA A 42 11.78 -10.03 3.65
N SER A 43 11.60 -9.08 2.72
CA SER A 43 10.53 -8.08 2.82
C SER A 43 9.13 -8.70 2.80
N LEU A 44 8.92 -9.75 2.02
CA LEU A 44 7.68 -10.52 2.02
C LEU A 44 7.46 -11.26 3.33
N LEU A 45 8.48 -11.93 3.89
CA LEU A 45 8.39 -12.57 5.20
C LEU A 45 8.08 -11.57 6.30
N MET A 46 8.69 -10.37 6.27
CA MET A 46 8.35 -9.31 7.23
C MET A 46 6.87 -8.94 7.17
N ALA A 47 6.31 -8.80 5.97
CA ALA A 47 4.88 -8.51 5.79
C ALA A 47 3.98 -9.69 6.21
N LEU A 48 4.32 -10.93 5.84
CA LEU A 48 3.54 -12.13 6.12
C LEU A 48 3.47 -12.47 7.61
N TYR A 49 4.55 -12.19 8.35
CA TYR A 49 4.70 -12.54 9.77
C TYR A 49 4.63 -11.33 10.71
N SER A 50 4.17 -10.18 10.20
CA SER A 50 3.99 -8.94 10.98
C SER A 50 5.28 -8.46 11.66
N ILE A 51 6.45 -8.74 11.07
CA ILE A 51 7.75 -8.32 11.62
C ILE A 51 8.00 -6.88 11.22
N ARG A 52 8.04 -6.01 12.22
CA ARG A 52 8.15 -4.57 12.00
C ARG A 52 9.58 -4.04 12.06
N SER A 53 10.54 -4.88 12.50
CA SER A 53 11.94 -4.49 12.69
C SER A 53 12.86 -5.31 11.81
N GLU A 54 13.71 -4.64 11.02
CA GLU A 54 14.76 -5.29 10.24
C GLU A 54 15.72 -6.05 11.17
N ARG A 55 16.05 -5.48 12.32
CA ARG A 55 16.85 -6.14 13.34
C ARG A 55 16.18 -7.41 13.85
N GLN A 56 14.91 -7.33 14.24
CA GLN A 56 14.13 -8.49 14.68
C GLN A 56 14.03 -9.56 13.57
N PHE A 57 13.92 -9.14 12.31
CA PHE A 57 13.93 -10.08 11.19
C PHE A 57 15.26 -10.81 11.09
N CYS A 58 16.39 -10.10 11.14
CA CYS A 58 17.74 -10.70 11.08
C CYS A 58 18.00 -11.63 12.28
N GLU A 59 17.60 -11.22 13.49
CA GLU A 59 17.70 -12.07 14.69
C GLU A 59 16.88 -13.37 14.52
N ARG A 60 15.64 -13.26 14.01
CA ARG A 60 14.80 -14.43 13.76
C ARG A 60 15.34 -15.32 12.65
N LEU A 61 15.88 -14.75 11.57
CA LEU A 61 16.48 -15.51 10.47
C LEU A 61 17.63 -16.41 10.94
N GLN A 62 18.32 -16.04 12.03
CA GLN A 62 19.44 -16.82 12.56
C GLN A 62 19.03 -18.25 12.97
N TYR A 63 17.83 -18.44 13.51
CA TYR A 63 17.37 -19.72 14.07
C TYR A 63 16.03 -20.23 13.49
N ASP A 64 15.31 -19.44 12.69
CA ASP A 64 14.04 -19.87 12.12
C ASP A 64 14.26 -20.64 10.82
N LEU A 65 14.07 -21.96 10.88
CA LEU A 65 14.24 -22.87 9.74
C LEU A 65 13.28 -22.56 8.58
N LEU A 66 12.07 -22.07 8.89
CA LEU A 66 11.12 -21.68 7.85
C LEU A 66 11.63 -20.46 7.09
N PHE A 67 12.22 -19.49 7.78
CA PHE A 67 12.78 -18.29 7.16
C PHE A 67 13.99 -18.62 6.31
N LYS A 68 14.93 -19.43 6.85
CA LYS A 68 16.07 -19.94 6.07
C LYS A 68 15.59 -20.66 4.81
N TRP A 69 14.67 -21.62 4.97
CA TRP A 69 14.10 -22.34 3.85
C TRP A 69 13.44 -21.41 2.82
N PHE A 70 12.65 -20.41 3.26
CA PHE A 70 11.96 -19.50 2.34
C PHE A 70 12.94 -18.66 1.52
N LEU A 71 14.05 -18.20 2.12
CA LEU A 71 15.11 -17.48 1.43
C LEU A 71 15.96 -18.38 0.53
N GLY A 72 16.03 -19.66 0.80
CA GLY A 72 16.94 -20.60 0.15
C GLY A 72 18.31 -20.70 0.84
N HIS A 73 18.41 -20.22 2.10
CA HIS A 73 19.60 -20.37 2.92
C HIS A 73 19.83 -21.82 3.37
N THR A 74 21.10 -22.20 3.51
CA THR A 74 21.46 -23.42 4.19
C THR A 74 21.27 -23.30 5.71
N LEU A 75 21.29 -24.40 6.43
CA LEU A 75 21.13 -24.38 7.89
C LEU A 75 22.24 -23.60 8.60
N THR A 76 23.45 -23.70 8.08
CA THR A 76 24.66 -23.10 8.66
C THR A 76 24.91 -21.66 8.17
N GLU A 77 24.22 -21.24 7.11
CA GLU A 77 24.37 -19.88 6.57
C GLU A 77 23.95 -18.83 7.60
N PRO A 78 24.81 -17.83 7.89
CA PRO A 78 24.49 -16.81 8.88
C PRO A 78 23.36 -15.89 8.39
N ALA A 79 22.63 -15.30 9.33
CA ALA A 79 21.68 -14.23 9.03
C ALA A 79 22.40 -12.98 8.53
N PHE A 80 21.65 -12.11 7.89
CA PHE A 80 22.15 -10.80 7.47
C PHE A 80 22.51 -9.94 8.69
N ASP A 81 23.56 -9.13 8.56
CA ASP A 81 23.75 -8.01 9.46
C ASP A 81 22.61 -6.99 9.27
N ALA A 82 22.00 -6.52 10.37
CA ALA A 82 20.82 -5.68 10.33
C ALA A 82 21.06 -4.32 9.65
N THR A 83 22.27 -3.77 9.80
CA THR A 83 22.65 -2.49 9.15
C THR A 83 22.82 -2.68 7.66
N SER A 84 23.52 -3.76 7.26
CA SER A 84 23.70 -4.14 5.86
C SER A 84 22.37 -4.45 5.20
N PHE A 85 21.48 -5.18 5.88
CA PHE A 85 20.14 -5.48 5.38
C PHE A 85 19.33 -4.21 5.15
N THR A 86 19.31 -3.28 6.11
CA THR A 86 18.60 -2.01 6.01
C THR A 86 19.12 -1.16 4.83
N LYS A 87 20.45 -1.02 4.69
CA LYS A 87 21.07 -0.26 3.60
C LYS A 87 20.75 -0.88 2.23
N ASN A 88 20.87 -2.20 2.11
CA ASN A 88 20.57 -2.89 0.84
C ASN A 88 19.08 -2.83 0.50
N ARG A 89 18.18 -2.96 1.49
CA ARG A 89 16.76 -2.82 1.28
C ARG A 89 16.36 -1.42 0.77
N GLN A 90 17.08 -0.38 1.18
CA GLN A 90 16.86 0.98 0.65
C GLN A 90 17.17 1.09 -0.84
N ARG A 91 18.05 0.25 -1.40
CA ARG A 91 18.32 0.20 -2.85
C ARG A 91 17.08 -0.23 -3.64
N LEU A 92 16.22 -1.07 -3.06
CA LEU A 92 14.95 -1.45 -3.68
C LEU A 92 14.01 -0.25 -3.91
N LEU A 93 14.19 0.86 -3.19
CA LEU A 93 13.46 2.11 -3.38
C LEU A 93 13.88 2.84 -4.66
N GLY A 94 15.21 2.96 -4.88
CA GLY A 94 15.74 3.77 -5.97
C GLY A 94 15.51 3.18 -7.37
N GLN A 95 15.13 1.93 -7.48
CA GLN A 95 14.98 1.20 -8.74
C GLN A 95 13.58 0.64 -9.00
N GLU A 96 12.59 1.12 -8.26
CA GLU A 96 11.17 0.72 -8.40
C GLU A 96 10.92 -0.81 -8.39
N ILE A 97 11.88 -1.58 -7.87
CA ILE A 97 11.83 -3.06 -7.87
C ILE A 97 10.55 -3.57 -7.20
N ALA A 98 10.13 -2.95 -6.10
CA ALA A 98 8.90 -3.37 -5.41
C ALA A 98 7.66 -3.22 -6.32
N LEU A 99 7.60 -2.17 -7.13
CA LEU A 99 6.52 -1.97 -8.11
C LEU A 99 6.61 -3.01 -9.24
N GLY A 100 7.83 -3.34 -9.68
CA GLY A 100 8.07 -4.43 -10.63
C GLY A 100 7.60 -5.79 -10.10
N VAL A 101 7.89 -6.11 -8.83
CA VAL A 101 7.42 -7.33 -8.16
C VAL A 101 5.88 -7.36 -8.10
N LEU A 102 5.24 -6.26 -7.73
CA LEU A 102 3.77 -6.18 -7.73
C LEU A 102 3.19 -6.37 -9.14
N ALA A 103 3.78 -5.72 -10.14
CA ALA A 103 3.35 -5.85 -11.53
C ALA A 103 3.47 -7.28 -12.03
N GLU A 104 4.57 -7.99 -11.69
CA GLU A 104 4.75 -9.39 -12.08
C GLU A 104 3.78 -10.34 -11.37
N VAL A 105 3.52 -10.13 -10.07
CA VAL A 105 2.48 -10.89 -9.34
C VAL A 105 1.10 -10.68 -9.97
N VAL A 106 0.76 -9.47 -10.39
CA VAL A 106 -0.49 -9.18 -11.09
C VAL A 106 -0.51 -9.86 -12.46
N ARG A 107 0.61 -9.86 -13.19
CA ARG A 107 0.74 -10.55 -14.48
C ARG A 107 0.54 -12.06 -14.32
N GLU A 108 1.15 -12.65 -13.30
CA GLU A 108 0.96 -14.07 -12.98
C GLU A 108 -0.49 -14.39 -12.60
N ALA A 109 -1.15 -13.51 -11.83
CA ALA A 109 -2.58 -13.65 -11.52
C ALA A 109 -3.47 -13.59 -12.79
N ARG A 110 -3.09 -12.76 -13.79
CA ARG A 110 -3.76 -12.73 -15.10
C ARG A 110 -3.52 -14.01 -15.87
N ARG A 111 -2.30 -14.53 -15.96
CA ARG A 111 -1.97 -15.82 -16.59
C ARG A 111 -2.83 -16.95 -16.00
N ARG A 112 -3.06 -16.93 -14.69
CA ARG A 112 -3.91 -17.90 -13.97
C ARG A 112 -5.41 -17.62 -14.05
N LYS A 113 -5.85 -16.62 -14.81
CA LYS A 113 -7.25 -16.21 -14.94
C LYS A 113 -7.93 -15.83 -13.60
N LEU A 114 -7.15 -15.36 -12.64
CA LEU A 114 -7.64 -14.90 -11.34
C LEU A 114 -8.12 -13.44 -11.38
N ILE A 115 -7.80 -12.68 -12.42
CA ILE A 115 -8.25 -11.31 -12.63
C ILE A 115 -9.25 -11.29 -13.78
N SER A 116 -10.45 -10.75 -13.51
CA SER A 116 -11.41 -10.41 -14.58
C SER A 116 -11.04 -9.07 -15.16
N GLU A 117 -10.98 -8.80 -16.35
CA GLU A 117 -10.65 -7.49 -16.94
C GLU A 117 -11.88 -6.53 -16.99
N ASP A 118 -12.87 -6.72 -16.10
CA ASP A 118 -14.19 -6.07 -16.22
C ASP A 118 -14.51 -5.12 -15.06
N HIS A 119 -14.23 -5.53 -13.83
CA HIS A 119 -14.74 -4.86 -12.64
C HIS A 119 -13.64 -4.61 -11.62
N PHE A 120 -13.47 -3.34 -11.27
CA PHE A 120 -12.47 -2.90 -10.32
C PHE A 120 -13.10 -2.03 -9.24
N SER A 121 -12.40 -1.83 -8.14
CA SER A 121 -12.75 -0.89 -7.09
C SER A 121 -11.57 -0.04 -6.71
N VAL A 122 -11.84 1.23 -6.38
CA VAL A 122 -10.88 2.15 -5.79
C VAL A 122 -11.39 2.62 -4.43
N ASP A 123 -10.46 2.77 -3.49
CA ASP A 123 -10.76 3.32 -2.18
C ASP A 123 -9.49 3.83 -1.52
N GLY A 124 -9.64 4.67 -0.50
CA GLY A 124 -8.56 5.23 0.30
C GLY A 124 -8.73 4.97 1.79
N THR A 125 -7.63 5.03 2.51
CA THR A 125 -7.65 4.94 3.97
C THR A 125 -6.54 5.75 4.59
N LEU A 126 -6.79 6.29 5.79
CA LEU A 126 -5.73 6.93 6.56
C LEU A 126 -4.82 5.89 7.20
N LEU A 127 -3.52 6.14 7.09
CA LEU A 127 -2.44 5.37 7.70
C LEU A 127 -1.73 6.28 8.70
N GLN A 128 -1.83 5.99 9.99
CA GLN A 128 -1.19 6.80 11.03
C GLN A 128 0.33 6.80 10.83
N ALA A 129 0.94 8.00 10.79
CA ALA A 129 2.38 8.16 10.67
C ALA A 129 3.12 7.69 11.94
N TRP A 130 4.42 7.42 11.81
CA TRP A 130 5.29 7.13 12.96
C TRP A 130 5.43 8.34 13.88
N ALA A 131 5.54 9.54 13.30
CA ALA A 131 5.73 10.77 14.04
C ALA A 131 4.56 11.05 15.02
N SER A 132 4.91 11.56 16.18
CA SER A 132 3.96 11.97 17.21
C SER A 132 3.42 13.38 16.90
N LEU A 133 2.21 13.68 17.38
CA LEU A 133 1.68 15.06 17.38
C LEU A 133 2.57 16.05 18.13
N LYS A 134 3.41 15.56 19.06
CA LYS A 134 4.42 16.38 19.76
C LYS A 134 5.48 16.97 18.85
N SER A 135 5.68 16.40 17.66
CA SER A 135 6.61 16.92 16.66
C SER A 135 6.05 18.04 15.81
N VAL A 136 4.77 18.39 15.96
CA VAL A 136 4.10 19.42 15.16
C VAL A 136 4.53 20.79 15.64
N ARG A 137 5.07 21.62 14.73
CA ARG A 137 5.57 22.97 14.96
C ARG A 137 4.92 23.94 13.98
N PRO A 138 4.81 25.24 14.30
CA PRO A 138 4.53 26.26 13.31
C PRO A 138 5.54 26.22 12.17
N ARG A 139 5.13 26.56 10.95
CA ARG A 139 6.03 26.55 9.78
C ARG A 139 7.08 27.66 9.83
N ASP A 140 6.74 28.78 10.48
CA ASP A 140 7.56 29.99 10.53
C ASP A 140 8.49 30.03 11.75
N ASP A 141 8.43 29.05 12.66
CA ASP A 141 9.31 28.97 13.83
C ASP A 141 10.70 28.48 13.42
N GLN A 142 11.64 29.38 13.31
CA GLN A 142 13.06 29.08 13.11
C GLN A 142 13.79 28.69 14.41
N GLU A 143 13.19 28.90 15.58
CA GLU A 143 13.77 28.52 16.88
C GLU A 143 12.88 27.53 17.65
N PRO A 144 13.47 26.48 18.28
CA PRO A 144 12.72 25.67 19.21
C PRO A 144 12.40 26.54 20.45
N PRO A 145 11.16 26.50 20.99
CA PRO A 145 10.83 27.25 22.17
C PRO A 145 11.74 26.80 23.32
N ALA A 146 12.52 27.72 23.85
CA ALA A 146 13.25 27.56 25.10
C ALA A 146 12.22 27.45 26.23
N GLY A 147 12.08 26.25 26.79
CA GLY A 147 11.20 26.01 27.94
C GLY A 147 10.52 24.66 27.89
N GLY A 148 11.20 23.63 28.39
CA GLY A 148 10.67 22.28 28.57
C GLY A 148 9.62 22.21 29.67
N GLY A 149 8.41 22.63 29.42
CA GLY A 149 7.25 22.28 30.25
C GLY A 149 6.84 20.84 29.97
N ARG A 150 6.41 20.12 31.00
CA ARG A 150 6.02 18.70 30.98
C ARG A 150 4.81 18.40 30.07
N ASN A 151 4.15 19.41 29.49
CA ASN A 151 3.00 19.32 28.57
C ASN A 151 2.97 20.48 27.57
N PRO A 152 3.77 20.43 26.47
CA PRO A 152 3.71 21.46 25.42
C PRO A 152 2.51 21.28 24.46
N ASP A 153 1.62 20.34 24.70
CA ASP A 153 0.64 19.86 23.73
C ASP A 153 -0.76 20.46 23.88
N VAL A 154 -0.97 21.29 24.86
CA VAL A 154 -2.26 21.93 25.00
C VAL A 154 -2.27 23.12 24.05
N ASP A 155 -3.34 23.24 23.29
CA ASP A 155 -3.69 24.44 22.53
C ASP A 155 -3.82 25.63 23.51
N PHE A 156 -2.68 26.18 23.91
CA PHE A 156 -2.58 27.14 24.97
C PHE A 156 -3.20 28.50 24.61
N LYS A 157 -3.59 28.73 23.32
CA LYS A 157 -4.08 30.02 22.83
C LYS A 157 -5.30 29.91 21.90
N GLY A 158 -6.02 28.81 21.86
CA GLY A 158 -7.18 28.62 20.97
C GLY A 158 -6.85 28.60 19.47
N GLN A 159 -5.57 28.46 19.08
CA GLN A 159 -5.17 28.40 17.68
C GLN A 159 -5.40 26.98 17.12
N GLN A 160 -6.27 26.87 16.13
CA GLN A 160 -6.43 25.61 15.41
C GLN A 160 -5.16 25.30 14.61
N ARG A 161 -4.55 24.14 14.92
CA ARG A 161 -3.42 23.62 14.12
C ARG A 161 -3.94 23.09 12.80
N THR A 162 -3.51 23.70 11.69
CA THR A 162 -3.84 23.27 10.33
C THR A 162 -2.59 22.86 9.58
N ASN A 163 -2.74 22.17 8.45
CA ASN A 163 -1.61 21.79 7.60
C ASN A 163 -0.96 22.98 6.88
N GLU A 164 -1.66 24.11 6.78
CA GLU A 164 -1.14 25.36 6.23
C GLU A 164 -0.19 26.04 7.22
N THR A 165 -0.53 26.02 8.50
CA THR A 165 0.19 26.74 9.55
C THR A 165 1.22 25.87 10.29
N HIS A 166 1.07 24.56 10.27
CA HIS A 166 1.91 23.65 11.05
C HIS A 166 2.44 22.49 10.21
N VAL A 167 3.60 21.97 10.63
CA VAL A 167 4.26 20.80 10.02
C VAL A 167 4.92 19.95 11.10
N SER A 168 5.05 18.64 10.86
CA SER A 168 5.84 17.78 11.75
C SER A 168 7.33 17.97 11.49
N ALA A 169 8.10 18.33 12.50
CA ALA A 169 9.57 18.38 12.41
C ALA A 169 10.21 17.00 12.19
N THR A 170 9.57 15.93 12.70
CA THR A 170 10.08 14.54 12.53
C THR A 170 9.72 13.97 11.16
N ASP A 171 8.54 14.29 10.63
CA ASP A 171 8.05 13.72 9.36
C ASP A 171 7.27 14.80 8.59
N PRO A 172 7.97 15.68 7.83
CA PRO A 172 7.36 16.81 7.14
C PRO A 172 6.32 16.44 6.08
N GLN A 173 6.30 15.18 5.61
CA GLN A 173 5.34 14.70 4.63
C GLN A 173 4.07 14.11 5.26
N ALA A 174 4.07 13.84 6.59
CA ALA A 174 2.87 13.46 7.29
C ALA A 174 1.96 14.67 7.52
N ARG A 175 0.66 14.51 7.34
CA ARG A 175 -0.35 15.57 7.46
C ARG A 175 -1.30 15.30 8.61
N LEU A 176 -1.77 16.38 9.24
CA LEU A 176 -2.86 16.32 10.19
C LEU A 176 -4.14 15.90 9.46
N ALA A 177 -4.68 14.75 9.81
CA ALA A 177 -5.88 14.22 9.19
C ALA A 177 -6.78 13.51 10.22
N ARG A 178 -8.08 13.51 9.96
CA ARG A 178 -9.10 12.82 10.75
C ARG A 178 -10.07 12.07 9.84
N LYS A 179 -10.60 10.95 10.29
CA LYS A 179 -11.55 10.14 9.51
C LYS A 179 -12.92 10.80 9.32
N GLY A 180 -13.27 11.77 10.15
CA GLY A 180 -14.56 12.43 10.12
C GLY A 180 -14.67 13.47 11.21
N ASN A 181 -15.79 14.24 11.21
CA ASN A 181 -16.05 15.23 12.25
C ASN A 181 -16.17 14.56 13.62
N GLY A 182 -15.59 15.19 14.64
CA GLY A 182 -15.57 14.65 16.02
C GLY A 182 -14.55 13.53 16.27
N GLN A 183 -13.78 13.09 15.26
CA GLN A 183 -12.71 12.13 15.43
C GLN A 183 -11.37 12.81 15.74
N GLU A 184 -10.52 12.11 16.48
CA GLU A 184 -9.17 12.57 16.82
C GLU A 184 -8.34 12.85 15.54
N THR A 185 -7.67 13.99 15.52
CA THR A 185 -6.72 14.35 14.47
C THR A 185 -5.38 13.66 14.72
N LYS A 186 -4.83 12.99 13.70
CA LYS A 186 -3.54 12.30 13.77
C LYS A 186 -2.66 12.70 12.60
N LEU A 187 -1.33 12.71 12.82
CA LEU A 187 -0.40 12.74 11.71
C LEU A 187 -0.57 11.45 10.90
N SER A 188 -0.84 11.59 9.61
CA SER A 188 -1.21 10.47 8.75
C SER A 188 -0.73 10.67 7.33
N TYR A 189 -0.62 9.55 6.63
CA TYR A 189 -0.60 9.43 5.19
C TYR A 189 -1.95 8.89 4.70
N ALA A 190 -2.22 9.02 3.42
CA ALA A 190 -3.34 8.36 2.77
C ALA A 190 -2.82 7.18 1.94
N GLY A 191 -3.36 6.00 2.17
CA GLY A 191 -3.10 4.81 1.37
C GLY A 191 -4.27 4.54 0.43
N HIS A 192 -3.98 4.31 -0.85
CA HIS A 192 -4.98 4.12 -1.89
C HIS A 192 -4.77 2.77 -2.57
N LEU A 193 -5.85 2.07 -2.87
CA LEU A 193 -5.83 0.78 -3.56
C LEU A 193 -6.69 0.82 -4.82
N LEU A 194 -6.23 0.07 -5.82
CA LEU A 194 -7.02 -0.41 -6.94
C LEU A 194 -7.10 -1.93 -6.82
N THR A 195 -8.30 -2.49 -6.74
CA THR A 195 -8.54 -3.93 -6.58
C THR A 195 -9.45 -4.48 -7.65
N GLU A 196 -9.29 -5.74 -7.98
CA GLU A 196 -10.22 -6.50 -8.82
C GLU A 196 -11.37 -7.03 -7.95
N ASN A 197 -12.61 -6.90 -8.44
CA ASN A 197 -13.81 -7.13 -7.62
C ASN A 197 -14.15 -8.61 -7.39
N ARG A 198 -13.78 -9.52 -8.29
CA ARG A 198 -14.14 -10.95 -8.17
C ARG A 198 -13.29 -11.66 -7.12
N THR A 199 -12.01 -11.42 -7.13
CA THR A 199 -11.04 -12.11 -6.26
C THR A 199 -10.51 -11.25 -5.13
N GLY A 200 -10.63 -9.92 -5.23
CA GLY A 200 -10.07 -8.97 -4.26
C GLY A 200 -8.55 -8.81 -4.39
N LEU A 201 -7.94 -9.20 -5.52
CA LEU A 201 -6.52 -8.97 -5.75
C LEU A 201 -6.22 -7.49 -5.94
N ILE A 202 -5.12 -7.03 -5.37
CA ILE A 202 -4.64 -5.65 -5.46
C ILE A 202 -3.84 -5.49 -6.75
N LEU A 203 -4.29 -4.61 -7.65
CA LEU A 203 -3.59 -4.28 -8.90
C LEU A 203 -2.60 -3.15 -8.71
N GLY A 204 -2.90 -2.23 -7.83
CA GLY A 204 -2.05 -1.08 -7.54
C GLY A 204 -2.24 -0.55 -6.14
N VAL A 205 -1.20 0.03 -5.59
CA VAL A 205 -1.16 0.67 -4.29
C VAL A 205 -0.37 1.97 -4.38
N LEU A 206 -0.89 3.02 -3.77
CA LEU A 206 -0.24 4.32 -3.72
C LEU A 206 -0.35 4.90 -2.32
N VAL A 207 0.74 5.47 -1.82
CA VAL A 207 0.77 6.25 -0.58
C VAL A 207 0.99 7.71 -0.93
N THR A 208 0.16 8.59 -0.40
CA THR A 208 0.23 10.04 -0.61
C THR A 208 0.20 10.79 0.70
N GLU A 209 0.47 12.07 0.67
CA GLU A 209 0.11 12.96 1.77
C GLU A 209 -1.42 12.93 1.96
N ALA A 210 -1.87 12.97 3.22
CA ALA A 210 -3.30 12.94 3.54
C ALA A 210 -3.94 14.32 3.32
N THR A 211 -4.28 14.63 2.08
CA THR A 211 -5.00 15.85 1.67
C THR A 211 -6.45 15.52 1.31
N GLY A 212 -7.34 16.51 1.36
CA GLY A 212 -8.77 16.30 1.06
C GLY A 212 -9.10 15.87 -0.38
N THR A 213 -8.16 16.04 -1.31
CA THR A 213 -8.32 15.70 -2.74
C THR A 213 -7.51 14.48 -3.17
N ALA A 214 -6.59 14.00 -2.32
CA ALA A 214 -5.64 12.94 -2.65
C ALA A 214 -6.31 11.64 -3.14
N GLU A 215 -7.45 11.25 -2.56
CA GLU A 215 -8.12 9.99 -2.90
C GLU A 215 -8.54 9.93 -4.37
N ARG A 216 -9.16 10.98 -4.89
CA ARG A 216 -9.63 11.02 -6.28
C ARG A 216 -8.47 11.09 -7.28
N ALA A 217 -7.46 11.91 -6.98
CA ALA A 217 -6.27 12.02 -7.82
C ALA A 217 -5.49 10.69 -7.85
N ALA A 218 -5.32 10.05 -6.70
CA ALA A 218 -4.67 8.75 -6.59
C ALA A 218 -5.44 7.65 -7.34
N ALA A 219 -6.77 7.65 -7.26
CA ALA A 219 -7.59 6.70 -7.98
C ALA A 219 -7.42 6.82 -9.50
N LEU A 220 -7.45 8.03 -10.06
CA LEU A 220 -7.22 8.25 -11.50
C LEU A 220 -5.81 7.81 -11.91
N ARG A 221 -4.80 8.17 -11.12
CA ARG A 221 -3.42 7.75 -11.37
C ARG A 221 -3.28 6.22 -11.37
N LEU A 222 -3.85 5.52 -10.40
CA LEU A 222 -3.81 4.05 -10.34
C LEU A 222 -4.52 3.41 -11.54
N LEU A 223 -5.62 4.00 -12.00
CA LEU A 223 -6.32 3.53 -13.21
C LEU A 223 -5.43 3.71 -14.44
N ASP A 224 -4.83 4.87 -14.63
CA ASP A 224 -3.95 5.17 -15.76
C ASP A 224 -2.71 4.28 -15.81
N GLU A 225 -2.10 4.01 -14.64
CA GLU A 225 -0.87 3.20 -14.54
C GLU A 225 -1.12 1.68 -14.62
N ARG A 226 -2.29 1.20 -14.22
CA ARG A 226 -2.52 -0.24 -14.00
C ARG A 226 -3.54 -0.87 -14.91
N LEU A 227 -4.38 -0.08 -15.54
CA LEU A 227 -5.36 -0.55 -16.50
C LEU A 227 -4.99 -0.07 -17.90
N THR A 228 -4.90 -1.01 -18.83
CA THR A 228 -4.86 -0.78 -20.28
C THR A 228 -6.06 -1.51 -20.87
N PRO A 229 -7.27 -1.02 -20.65
CA PRO A 229 -8.46 -1.77 -21.02
C PRO A 229 -8.58 -1.82 -22.54
N ARG A 230 -8.73 -3.03 -23.07
CA ARG A 230 -9.11 -3.26 -24.48
C ARG A 230 -10.62 -3.09 -24.70
N LYS A 231 -11.39 -2.97 -23.63
CA LYS A 231 -12.84 -2.80 -23.58
C LYS A 231 -13.21 -1.93 -22.39
N ARG A 232 -14.42 -1.38 -22.43
CA ARG A 232 -14.95 -0.58 -21.34
C ARG A 232 -14.99 -1.38 -20.03
N VAL A 233 -14.38 -0.84 -18.98
CA VAL A 233 -14.33 -1.41 -17.64
C VAL A 233 -15.26 -0.66 -16.69
N THR A 234 -15.53 -1.26 -15.54
CA THR A 234 -16.34 -0.66 -14.48
C THR A 234 -15.51 -0.43 -13.24
N VAL A 235 -15.64 0.74 -12.60
CA VAL A 235 -14.98 1.07 -11.33
C VAL A 235 -16.01 1.39 -10.27
N GLY A 236 -15.98 0.60 -9.18
CA GLY A 236 -16.73 0.84 -7.95
C GLY A 236 -15.97 1.78 -7.01
N ALA A 237 -16.66 2.74 -6.41
CA ALA A 237 -16.11 3.62 -5.38
C ALA A 237 -17.19 4.05 -4.37
N ASP A 238 -16.76 4.59 -3.24
CA ASP A 238 -17.66 5.08 -2.21
C ASP A 238 -18.29 6.44 -2.56
N LYS A 239 -19.16 6.95 -1.71
CA LYS A 239 -19.85 8.24 -1.91
C LYS A 239 -18.93 9.46 -1.87
N GLY A 240 -17.71 9.35 -1.32
CA GLY A 240 -16.69 10.40 -1.33
C GLY A 240 -16.19 10.73 -2.73
N TYR A 241 -16.26 9.75 -3.64
CA TYR A 241 -15.88 9.89 -5.03
C TYR A 241 -17.02 10.43 -5.93
N ASP A 242 -18.24 10.61 -5.42
CA ASP A 242 -19.36 11.14 -6.19
C ASP A 242 -19.23 12.65 -6.41
N THR A 243 -18.32 13.05 -7.27
CA THR A 243 -18.12 14.43 -7.73
C THR A 243 -18.19 14.50 -9.25
N LYS A 244 -18.69 15.62 -9.77
CA LYS A 244 -18.83 15.82 -11.23
C LYS A 244 -17.49 15.59 -11.93
N ALA A 245 -16.42 16.24 -11.48
CA ALA A 245 -15.09 16.14 -12.07
C ALA A 245 -14.56 14.70 -12.11
N PHE A 246 -14.73 13.92 -11.01
CA PHE A 246 -14.26 12.54 -10.99
C PHE A 246 -15.07 11.62 -11.90
N VAL A 247 -16.39 11.80 -11.95
CA VAL A 247 -17.28 11.02 -12.84
C VAL A 247 -16.97 11.32 -14.32
N GLU A 248 -16.73 12.59 -14.66
CA GLU A 248 -16.32 13.01 -16.01
C GLU A 248 -14.96 12.41 -16.37
N ALA A 249 -13.96 12.53 -15.51
CA ALA A 249 -12.63 11.97 -15.72
C ALA A 249 -12.63 10.43 -15.92
N LEU A 250 -13.53 9.70 -15.25
CA LEU A 250 -13.72 8.26 -15.49
C LEU A 250 -14.33 8.01 -16.88
N ARG A 251 -15.33 8.78 -17.26
CA ARG A 251 -16.00 8.64 -18.58
C ARG A 251 -15.07 8.95 -19.75
N GLU A 252 -14.20 9.96 -19.61
CA GLU A 252 -13.15 10.28 -20.59
C GLU A 252 -12.16 9.11 -20.80
N ARG A 253 -11.96 8.29 -19.77
CA ARG A 253 -11.14 7.06 -19.80
C ARG A 253 -11.93 5.82 -20.25
N GLU A 254 -13.14 5.98 -20.76
CA GLU A 254 -14.06 4.89 -21.08
C GLU A 254 -14.39 3.95 -19.91
N VAL A 255 -14.23 4.45 -18.67
CA VAL A 255 -14.56 3.73 -17.43
C VAL A 255 -16.01 4.04 -17.02
N THR A 256 -16.80 2.99 -16.80
CA THR A 256 -18.16 3.13 -16.26
C THR A 256 -18.10 3.36 -14.73
N PRO A 257 -18.60 4.51 -14.23
CA PRO A 257 -18.52 4.87 -12.82
C PRO A 257 -19.64 4.20 -12.01
N HIS A 258 -19.37 3.14 -11.29
CA HIS A 258 -20.29 2.54 -10.31
C HIS A 258 -20.03 3.11 -8.90
N ILE A 259 -20.11 4.43 -8.76
CA ILE A 259 -19.87 5.16 -7.52
C ILE A 259 -21.16 5.20 -6.69
N ALA A 260 -21.06 5.00 -5.37
CA ALA A 260 -22.18 5.15 -4.46
C ALA A 260 -22.70 6.59 -4.48
N ARG A 261 -24.01 6.79 -4.71
CA ARG A 261 -24.60 8.13 -4.79
C ARG A 261 -24.51 8.88 -3.47
N ASN A 262 -24.08 10.12 -3.56
CA ASN A 262 -24.15 11.06 -2.46
C ASN A 262 -25.33 12.01 -2.64
N THR A 263 -26.43 11.71 -1.95
CA THR A 263 -27.65 12.52 -1.97
C THR A 263 -27.79 13.43 -0.76
N SER A 264 -26.77 13.45 0.13
CA SER A 264 -26.80 14.31 1.32
C SER A 264 -26.52 15.75 0.92
N ARG A 265 -27.56 16.60 0.97
CA ARG A 265 -27.51 18.03 0.70
C ARG A 265 -26.98 18.45 -0.69
N ARG A 266 -26.95 17.53 -1.66
CA ARG A 266 -26.51 17.79 -3.03
C ARG A 266 -27.07 16.79 -4.04
N ARG A 267 -27.06 17.17 -5.31
CA ARG A 267 -27.39 16.27 -6.42
C ARG A 267 -26.16 15.38 -6.71
N SER A 268 -26.37 14.07 -6.80
CA SER A 268 -25.35 13.11 -7.23
C SER A 268 -24.95 13.35 -8.69
N ALA A 269 -23.67 13.17 -9.00
CA ALA A 269 -23.16 13.17 -10.38
C ALA A 269 -23.47 11.84 -11.12
N ILE A 270 -23.87 10.80 -10.39
CA ILE A 270 -24.28 9.51 -10.98
C ILE A 270 -25.73 9.57 -11.43
N ASP A 271 -25.96 9.35 -12.71
CA ASP A 271 -27.28 9.41 -13.33
C ASP A 271 -28.11 8.12 -13.13
N GLY A 272 -29.41 8.23 -13.45
CA GLY A 272 -30.34 7.11 -13.33
C GLY A 272 -30.05 5.95 -14.29
N ARG A 273 -29.36 6.19 -15.42
CA ARG A 273 -28.98 5.13 -16.37
C ARG A 273 -27.99 4.19 -15.72
N THR A 274 -26.99 4.75 -15.01
CA THR A 274 -25.99 3.96 -14.27
C THR A 274 -26.65 3.17 -13.15
N THR A 275 -27.49 3.79 -12.32
CA THR A 275 -28.02 3.14 -11.12
C THR A 275 -29.09 2.07 -11.40
N ARG A 276 -29.81 2.18 -12.54
CA ARG A 276 -30.80 1.16 -12.96
C ARG A 276 -30.15 -0.08 -13.58
N HIS A 277 -28.87 0.00 -13.97
CA HIS A 277 -28.17 -1.16 -14.53
C HIS A 277 -27.98 -2.25 -13.45
N PRO A 278 -28.31 -3.53 -13.72
CA PRO A 278 -28.19 -4.61 -12.72
C PRO A 278 -26.80 -4.75 -12.12
N GLY A 279 -25.75 -4.51 -12.91
CA GLY A 279 -24.35 -4.56 -12.48
C GLY A 279 -23.99 -3.49 -11.45
N TYR A 280 -24.74 -2.39 -11.33
CA TYR A 280 -24.48 -1.35 -10.34
C TYR A 280 -24.60 -1.90 -8.91
N GLY A 281 -25.71 -2.59 -8.60
CA GLY A 281 -25.93 -3.20 -7.29
C GLY A 281 -24.89 -4.28 -6.97
N GLN A 282 -24.46 -5.06 -7.99
CA GLN A 282 -23.39 -6.05 -7.83
C GLN A 282 -22.05 -5.38 -7.51
N SER A 283 -21.68 -4.32 -8.23
CA SER A 283 -20.45 -3.56 -7.98
C SER A 283 -20.45 -2.95 -6.58
N GLN A 284 -21.57 -2.41 -6.10
CA GLN A 284 -21.65 -1.84 -4.75
C GLN A 284 -21.45 -2.90 -3.64
N ARG A 285 -21.90 -4.15 -3.87
CA ARG A 285 -21.63 -5.26 -2.95
C ARG A 285 -20.18 -5.74 -3.03
N ALA A 286 -19.67 -5.94 -4.24
CA ALA A 286 -18.31 -6.44 -4.46
C ALA A 286 -17.23 -5.47 -3.99
N ARG A 287 -17.48 -4.16 -4.11
CA ARG A 287 -16.58 -3.09 -3.64
C ARG A 287 -16.13 -3.27 -2.19
N LYS A 288 -16.98 -3.82 -1.32
CA LYS A 288 -16.64 -4.04 0.09
C LYS A 288 -15.40 -4.92 0.30
N ARG A 289 -15.00 -5.73 -0.69
CA ARG A 289 -13.77 -6.53 -0.61
C ARG A 289 -12.50 -5.70 -0.47
N ILE A 290 -12.49 -4.46 -0.92
CA ILE A 290 -11.33 -3.56 -0.72
C ILE A 290 -11.08 -3.29 0.77
N GLU A 291 -12.14 -3.33 1.59
CA GLU A 291 -12.03 -3.18 3.05
C GLU A 291 -11.25 -4.36 3.69
N GLU A 292 -11.39 -5.59 3.12
CA GLU A 292 -10.59 -6.76 3.53
C GLU A 292 -9.10 -6.51 3.26
N CYS A 293 -8.76 -5.93 2.10
CA CYS A 293 -7.38 -5.58 1.74
C CYS A 293 -6.80 -4.58 2.75
N PHE A 294 -7.51 -3.50 3.05
CA PHE A 294 -7.09 -2.52 4.04
C PHE A 294 -7.02 -3.12 5.46
N GLY A 295 -7.98 -3.95 5.82
CA GLY A 295 -7.97 -4.68 7.08
C GLY A 295 -6.69 -5.50 7.23
N TRP A 296 -6.34 -6.29 6.22
CA TRP A 296 -5.12 -7.11 6.21
C TRP A 296 -3.84 -6.25 6.24
N MET A 297 -3.78 -5.18 5.44
CA MET A 297 -2.64 -4.26 5.44
C MET A 297 -2.42 -3.61 6.83
N LYS A 298 -3.51 -3.25 7.51
CA LYS A 298 -3.45 -2.60 8.83
C LYS A 298 -3.12 -3.59 9.96
N THR A 299 -3.57 -4.83 9.86
CA THR A 299 -3.34 -5.86 10.88
C THR A 299 -2.06 -6.65 10.60
N VAL A 300 -2.11 -7.57 9.65
CA VAL A 300 -0.97 -8.44 9.30
C VAL A 300 0.20 -7.62 8.75
N GLY A 301 -0.06 -6.68 7.83
CA GLY A 301 0.95 -5.77 7.29
C GLY A 301 1.51 -4.76 8.29
N GLY A 302 0.95 -4.66 9.49
CA GLY A 302 1.43 -3.78 10.56
C GLY A 302 1.17 -2.28 10.34
N GLY A 303 0.25 -1.92 9.43
CA GLY A 303 0.00 -0.54 8.98
C GLY A 303 -0.96 0.29 9.84
N ARG A 304 -1.41 -0.19 11.01
CA ARG A 304 -2.24 0.65 11.91
C ARG A 304 -1.51 1.91 12.32
N LYS A 305 -0.22 1.79 12.65
CA LYS A 305 0.73 2.87 12.81
C LYS A 305 1.95 2.53 11.98
N LEU A 306 2.25 3.35 10.98
CA LEU A 306 3.40 3.18 10.10
C LEU A 306 4.69 3.23 10.91
N ARG A 307 5.77 2.68 10.36
CA ARG A 307 7.05 2.62 11.02
C ARG A 307 8.08 3.55 10.37
N TYR A 308 7.87 3.86 9.11
CA TYR A 308 8.84 4.61 8.33
C TYR A 308 8.46 6.09 8.25
N ILE A 309 9.48 6.94 8.13
CA ILE A 309 9.36 8.37 7.88
C ILE A 309 9.48 8.60 6.37
N GLY A 310 8.61 9.45 5.84
CA GLY A 310 8.60 9.85 4.44
C GLY A 310 7.79 8.94 3.51
N LEU A 311 7.31 9.50 2.41
CA LEU A 311 6.44 8.84 1.43
C LEU A 311 7.12 7.61 0.80
N ALA A 312 8.38 7.73 0.36
CA ALA A 312 9.06 6.68 -0.37
C ALA A 312 9.17 5.36 0.43
N LYS A 313 9.56 5.43 1.70
CA LYS A 313 9.68 4.24 2.56
C LYS A 313 8.31 3.63 2.90
N ASN A 314 7.30 4.48 3.08
CA ASN A 314 5.93 4.01 3.33
C ASN A 314 5.28 3.45 2.06
N GLN A 315 5.62 3.97 0.87
CA GLN A 315 5.25 3.37 -0.42
C GLN A 315 5.87 1.97 -0.58
N LEU A 316 7.17 1.81 -0.26
CA LEU A 316 7.84 0.50 -0.30
C LEU A 316 7.14 -0.51 0.62
N TRP A 317 6.85 -0.11 1.87
CA TRP A 317 6.09 -0.95 2.80
C TRP A 317 4.73 -1.34 2.25
N ALA A 318 3.95 -0.38 1.72
CA ALA A 318 2.63 -0.62 1.17
C ALA A 318 2.68 -1.59 -0.02
N THR A 319 3.68 -1.43 -0.89
CA THR A 319 3.86 -2.28 -2.07
C THR A 319 4.18 -3.72 -1.68
N PHE A 320 5.14 -3.96 -0.79
CA PHE A 320 5.44 -5.32 -0.33
C PHE A 320 4.29 -5.94 0.46
N THR A 321 3.54 -5.14 1.20
CA THR A 321 2.33 -5.60 1.89
C THR A 321 1.25 -6.03 0.88
N ALA A 322 1.05 -5.27 -0.19
CA ALA A 322 0.13 -5.63 -1.27
C ALA A 322 0.57 -6.91 -2.01
N VAL A 323 1.88 -7.05 -2.29
CA VAL A 323 2.44 -8.27 -2.88
C VAL A 323 2.18 -9.48 -1.97
N ALA A 324 2.50 -9.38 -0.68
CA ALA A 324 2.28 -10.45 0.29
C ALA A 324 0.80 -10.83 0.39
N TYR A 325 -0.11 -9.85 0.43
CA TYR A 325 -1.56 -10.08 0.40
C TYR A 325 -1.96 -10.87 -0.86
N ASN A 326 -1.52 -10.42 -2.03
CA ASN A 326 -1.84 -11.08 -3.30
C ASN A 326 -1.35 -12.53 -3.33
N LEU A 327 -0.12 -12.78 -2.90
CA LEU A 327 0.44 -14.14 -2.84
C LEU A 327 -0.36 -15.05 -1.91
N VAL A 328 -0.75 -14.56 -0.73
CA VAL A 328 -1.65 -15.30 0.19
C VAL A 328 -3.00 -15.59 -0.48
N ARG A 329 -3.57 -14.58 -1.15
CA ARG A 329 -4.87 -14.72 -1.82
C ARG A 329 -4.80 -15.71 -2.97
N MET A 330 -3.78 -15.60 -3.83
CA MET A 330 -3.55 -16.52 -4.94
C MET A 330 -3.35 -17.96 -4.47
N ALA A 331 -2.57 -18.17 -3.41
CA ALA A 331 -2.36 -19.49 -2.81
C ALA A 331 -3.66 -20.12 -2.26
N LYS A 332 -4.64 -19.29 -1.86
CA LYS A 332 -5.96 -19.78 -1.40
C LYS A 332 -6.95 -20.03 -2.55
N LEU A 333 -6.87 -19.23 -3.62
CA LEU A 333 -7.79 -19.31 -4.76
C LEU A 333 -7.51 -20.48 -5.69
N GLN A 334 -6.33 -21.06 -5.63
CA GLN A 334 -5.95 -22.26 -6.40
C GLN A 334 -5.94 -23.45 -5.46
N PRO A 335 -6.99 -24.31 -5.46
CA PRO A 335 -6.91 -25.58 -4.77
C PRO A 335 -5.79 -26.45 -5.37
N GLU A 336 -5.24 -27.36 -4.59
CA GLU A 336 -4.29 -28.36 -5.10
C GLU A 336 -4.96 -29.11 -6.25
N THR A 337 -4.38 -29.06 -7.44
CA THR A 337 -4.51 -30.18 -8.35
C THR A 337 -3.82 -31.35 -7.66
N ALA A 338 -4.61 -32.35 -7.29
CA ALA A 338 -4.15 -33.62 -6.68
C ALA A 338 -3.07 -34.29 -7.54
#